data_b70e5c7d99c822ae0c2e331657feb7f0
#
_entry.id   b70e5c7d99c822ae0c2e331657feb7f0
#
_cell.length_a   1.000
_cell.length_b   1.000
_cell.length_c   1.000
_cell.angle_alpha   90.00
_cell.angle_beta   90.00
_cell.angle_gamma   90.00
#
_symmetry.space_group_name_H-M   'P 1'
#
loop_
_entity.id
_entity.type
_entity.pdbx_description
1 polymer ?
#
loop_
_entity_poly.entity_id
_entity_poly.type
_entity_poly.pdbx_seq_one_letter_code
_entity_poly.pdbx_strand_id
1 'polypeptide(L)'
;HLYPIMYLNLSAAFANIDPSMEEAARNLGDTGFSLFRRVTFPLLMPGFFAGGTIVFIWAFTDLGTPLMFGYRRVVAVQIFDRLKEIETNPQGYALVVVVLLATVILFLLSKRFFQGETYSMMSKGGRGASEEKPSAVGAACIYVVYATVIGAAMVPHIGVVLTSLSEKWFMSVVPESWTLDHYNAALSHPMTLPSISNSIFYSSLSTLLDILIGVIVAYMLVRRKLKGSNVMDAIVMLPLALPGVVLAFGYVGSFSGTLLDPRDNPIPLLVISYGVRRLPYVVRAAIAGLEQVSESFEEASLNLGASPLRTSVKITVPLIGANLIAGGILAFSFAMLEVSDSLILASTEQYYPI
;
A
#
# COMPACT_ATOMS: atom_id res chain seq x y z
N HIS A 1 -1.27 12.82 -2.88
CA HIS A 1 -1.95 11.84 -2.00
C HIS A 1 -1.01 10.72 -1.49
N LEU A 2 0.18 10.55 -2.05
CA LEU A 2 1.13 9.48 -1.66
C LEU A 2 2.03 9.83 -0.45
N TYR A 3 1.97 11.04 0.09
CA TYR A 3 2.78 11.45 1.25
C TYR A 3 2.61 10.56 2.50
N PRO A 4 1.43 9.95 2.78
CA PRO A 4 1.30 9.07 3.94
C PRO A 4 2.23 7.85 3.88
N ILE A 5 2.51 7.33 2.69
CA ILE A 5 3.45 6.21 2.49
C ILE A 5 4.85 6.63 2.91
N MET A 6 5.28 7.82 2.49
CA MET A 6 6.57 8.37 2.88
C MET A 6 6.65 8.63 4.39
N TYR A 7 5.60 9.21 4.96
CA TYR A 7 5.48 9.46 6.39
C TYR A 7 5.60 8.17 7.21
N LEU A 8 4.86 7.12 6.84
CA LEU A 8 4.89 5.84 7.56
C LEU A 8 6.28 5.18 7.50
N ASN A 9 6.93 5.20 6.34
CA ASN A 9 8.28 4.64 6.20
C ASN A 9 9.32 5.43 7.01
N LEU A 10 9.24 6.76 6.98
CA LEU A 10 10.14 7.61 7.78
C LEU A 10 9.86 7.45 9.27
N SER A 11 8.60 7.43 9.71
CA SER A 11 8.25 7.22 11.13
C SER A 11 8.76 5.87 11.65
N ALA A 12 8.63 4.82 10.84
CA ALA A 12 9.18 3.51 11.18
C ALA A 12 10.72 3.53 11.26
N ALA A 13 11.39 4.24 10.34
CA ALA A 13 12.83 4.40 10.37
C ALA A 13 13.29 5.20 11.60
N PHE A 14 12.59 6.28 11.95
CA PHE A 14 12.85 7.07 13.16
C PHE A 14 12.73 6.23 14.43
N ALA A 15 11.67 5.44 14.53
CA ALA A 15 11.45 4.57 15.71
C ALA A 15 12.54 3.51 15.90
N ASN A 16 13.32 3.21 14.87
CA ASN A 16 14.41 2.24 14.91
C ASN A 16 15.80 2.90 15.10
N ILE A 17 15.91 4.22 15.17
CA ILE A 17 17.18 4.90 15.47
C ILE A 17 17.49 4.70 16.96
N ASP A 18 18.74 4.29 17.26
CA ASP A 18 19.24 4.22 18.62
C ASP A 18 19.50 5.65 19.14
N PRO A 19 18.81 6.10 20.21
CA PRO A 19 19.00 7.42 20.78
C PRO A 19 20.43 7.72 21.20
N SER A 20 21.21 6.69 21.57
CA SER A 20 22.60 6.85 21.96
C SER A 20 23.50 7.44 20.87
N MET A 21 23.14 7.24 19.61
CA MET A 21 23.87 7.81 18.47
C MET A 21 23.72 9.35 18.43
N GLU A 22 22.51 9.85 18.70
CA GLU A 22 22.26 11.28 18.76
C GLU A 22 22.87 11.90 20.04
N GLU A 23 22.80 11.20 21.17
CA GLU A 23 23.42 11.63 22.44
C GLU A 23 24.95 11.72 22.29
N ALA A 24 25.58 10.73 21.65
CA ALA A 24 27.02 10.76 21.39
C ALA A 24 27.42 11.94 20.50
N ALA A 25 26.66 12.23 19.45
CA ALA A 25 26.90 13.36 18.57
C ALA A 25 26.72 14.71 19.29
N ARG A 26 25.74 14.83 20.18
CA ARG A 26 25.54 16.01 21.02
C ARG A 26 26.71 16.23 21.98
N ASN A 27 27.25 15.15 22.57
CA ASN A 27 28.44 15.23 23.43
C ASN A 27 29.69 15.68 22.65
N LEU A 28 29.71 15.44 21.33
CA LEU A 28 30.77 15.95 20.43
C LEU A 28 30.50 17.36 19.91
N GLY A 29 29.40 18.01 20.34
CA GLY A 29 29.06 19.38 19.99
C GLY A 29 28.11 19.57 18.82
N ASP A 30 27.62 18.50 18.19
CA ASP A 30 26.61 18.62 17.11
C ASP A 30 25.23 18.85 17.70
N THR A 31 24.55 19.92 17.29
CA THR A 31 23.20 20.29 17.76
C THR A 31 22.33 20.77 16.61
N GLY A 32 21.01 20.73 16.81
CA GLY A 32 20.03 21.26 15.85
C GLY A 32 20.19 20.71 14.44
N PHE A 33 20.27 21.58 13.44
CA PHE A 33 20.37 21.18 12.04
C PHE A 33 21.68 20.44 11.68
N SER A 34 22.78 20.71 12.39
CA SER A 34 24.04 19.97 12.21
C SER A 34 23.88 18.50 12.60
N LEU A 35 23.27 18.23 13.76
CA LEU A 35 22.94 16.89 14.23
C LEU A 35 22.04 16.18 13.24
N PHE A 36 20.96 16.83 12.80
CA PHE A 36 20.04 16.25 11.82
C PHE A 36 20.77 15.85 10.53
N ARG A 37 21.53 16.76 9.94
CA ARG A 37 22.21 16.52 8.64
C ARG A 37 23.29 15.46 8.71
N ARG A 38 24.07 15.42 9.83
CA ARG A 38 25.26 14.56 9.94
C ARG A 38 24.98 13.20 10.54
N VAL A 39 23.94 13.07 11.36
CA VAL A 39 23.64 11.84 12.10
C VAL A 39 22.24 11.34 11.77
N THR A 40 21.19 12.08 12.11
CA THR A 40 19.80 11.60 12.02
C THR A 40 19.40 11.30 10.57
N PHE A 41 19.63 12.23 9.64
CA PHE A 41 19.24 12.07 8.24
C PHE A 41 19.98 10.90 7.54
N PRO A 42 21.29 10.71 7.67
CA PRO A 42 21.96 9.51 7.15
C PRO A 42 21.41 8.19 7.69
N LEU A 43 21.05 8.14 8.97
CA LEU A 43 20.43 6.95 9.57
C LEU A 43 19.00 6.70 9.06
N LEU A 44 18.29 7.74 8.63
CA LEU A 44 16.97 7.66 8.01
C LEU A 44 16.99 7.30 6.53
N MET A 45 18.13 7.42 5.86
CA MET A 45 18.26 7.22 4.41
C MET A 45 17.64 5.91 3.92
N PRO A 46 17.85 4.75 4.58
CA PRO A 46 17.21 3.49 4.15
C PRO A 46 15.68 3.59 4.11
N GLY A 47 15.06 4.17 5.15
CA GLY A 47 13.60 4.38 5.20
C GLY A 47 13.11 5.41 4.19
N PHE A 48 13.89 6.50 3.99
CA PHE A 48 13.59 7.52 2.98
C PHE A 48 13.57 6.93 1.57
N PHE A 49 14.56 6.12 1.21
CA PHE A 49 14.62 5.52 -0.12
C PHE A 49 13.61 4.38 -0.30
N ALA A 50 13.34 3.60 0.75
CA ALA A 50 12.28 2.58 0.71
C ALA A 50 10.91 3.22 0.42
N GLY A 51 10.53 4.22 1.20
CA GLY A 51 9.29 4.97 0.98
C GLY A 51 9.28 5.72 -0.36
N GLY A 52 10.38 6.41 -0.70
CA GLY A 52 10.51 7.18 -1.93
C GLY A 52 10.41 6.32 -3.19
N THR A 53 10.99 5.12 -3.18
CA THR A 53 10.89 4.18 -4.30
C THR A 53 9.44 3.74 -4.53
N ILE A 54 8.71 3.40 -3.46
CA ILE A 54 7.30 3.01 -3.56
C ILE A 54 6.46 4.19 -4.10
N VAL A 55 6.65 5.38 -3.54
CA VAL A 55 5.94 6.60 -3.97
C VAL A 55 6.23 6.90 -5.44
N PHE A 56 7.49 6.78 -5.87
CA PHE A 56 7.86 7.01 -7.27
C PHE A 56 7.20 5.99 -8.20
N ILE A 57 7.28 4.68 -7.88
CA ILE A 57 6.67 3.62 -8.70
C ILE A 57 5.16 3.86 -8.83
N TRP A 58 4.48 4.13 -7.74
CA TRP A 58 3.04 4.37 -7.75
C TRP A 58 2.65 5.63 -8.50
N ALA A 59 3.40 6.73 -8.35
CA ALA A 59 3.16 7.96 -9.10
C ALA A 59 3.45 7.79 -10.61
N PHE A 60 4.53 7.08 -10.96
CA PHE A 60 4.93 6.84 -12.35
C PHE A 60 3.92 5.96 -13.10
N THR A 61 3.23 5.09 -12.40
CA THR A 61 2.32 4.08 -12.97
C THR A 61 0.85 4.36 -12.67
N ASP A 62 0.56 5.53 -12.09
CA ASP A 62 -0.82 5.95 -11.83
C ASP A 62 -1.59 6.10 -13.15
N LEU A 63 -2.70 5.39 -13.24
CA LEU A 63 -3.61 5.43 -14.38
C LEU A 63 -4.80 6.36 -14.13
N GLY A 64 -5.34 6.33 -12.91
CA GLY A 64 -6.60 7.00 -12.58
C GLY A 64 -6.52 8.50 -12.70
N THR A 65 -5.54 9.12 -12.06
CA THR A 65 -5.41 10.59 -12.04
C THR A 65 -5.20 11.17 -13.43
N PRO A 66 -4.24 10.71 -14.26
CA PRO A 66 -4.07 11.24 -15.61
C PRO A 66 -5.29 11.01 -16.50
N LEU A 67 -5.97 9.87 -16.36
CA LEU A 67 -7.15 9.55 -17.14
C LEU A 67 -8.30 10.52 -16.82
N MET A 68 -8.54 10.82 -15.54
CA MET A 68 -9.55 11.78 -15.09
C MET A 68 -9.28 13.20 -15.57
N PHE A 69 -8.00 13.60 -15.68
CA PHE A 69 -7.61 14.89 -16.24
C PHE A 69 -7.54 14.91 -17.78
N GLY A 70 -7.85 13.81 -18.46
CA GLY A 70 -7.74 13.71 -19.92
C GLY A 70 -6.30 13.77 -20.44
N TYR A 71 -5.30 13.56 -19.59
CA TYR A 71 -3.90 13.67 -19.95
C TYR A 71 -3.34 12.33 -20.44
N ARG A 72 -3.27 12.17 -21.76
CA ARG A 72 -2.94 10.89 -22.42
C ARG A 72 -1.44 10.68 -22.71
N ARG A 73 -0.55 11.60 -22.29
CA ARG A 73 0.88 11.52 -22.61
C ARG A 73 1.72 10.72 -21.63
N VAL A 74 1.10 10.12 -20.60
CA VAL A 74 1.79 9.24 -19.65
C VAL A 74 1.70 7.78 -20.08
N VAL A 75 2.71 7.00 -19.74
CA VAL A 75 2.85 5.62 -20.21
C VAL A 75 1.70 4.73 -19.74
N ALA A 76 1.21 4.91 -18.51
CA ALA A 76 0.11 4.12 -17.97
C ALA A 76 -1.17 4.26 -18.81
N VAL A 77 -1.51 5.50 -19.23
CA VAL A 77 -2.67 5.75 -20.10
C VAL A 77 -2.43 5.21 -21.51
N GLN A 78 -1.19 5.30 -22.03
CA GLN A 78 -0.85 4.73 -23.34
C GLN A 78 -0.99 3.21 -23.36
N ILE A 79 -0.62 2.52 -22.27
CA ILE A 79 -0.84 1.07 -22.13
C ILE A 79 -2.34 0.77 -22.11
N PHE A 80 -3.11 1.54 -21.34
CA PHE A 80 -4.57 1.37 -21.25
C PHE A 80 -5.26 1.58 -22.61
N ASP A 81 -4.89 2.63 -23.35
CA ASP A 81 -5.45 2.90 -24.66
C ASP A 81 -5.17 1.76 -25.68
N ARG A 82 -4.06 0.99 -25.50
CA ARG A 82 -3.70 -0.17 -26.33
C ARG A 82 -4.41 -1.47 -25.95
N LEU A 83 -5.17 -1.48 -24.87
CA LEU A 83 -5.89 -2.67 -24.42
C LEU A 83 -6.89 -3.17 -25.48
N LYS A 84 -7.52 -2.25 -26.21
CA LYS A 84 -8.49 -2.57 -27.29
C LYS A 84 -7.85 -3.28 -28.48
N GLU A 85 -6.55 -3.13 -28.66
CA GLU A 85 -5.78 -3.67 -29.77
C GLU A 85 -4.85 -4.83 -29.32
N ILE A 86 -5.07 -5.39 -28.14
CA ILE A 86 -4.16 -6.34 -27.48
C ILE A 86 -3.88 -7.60 -28.32
N GLU A 87 -4.83 -8.04 -29.12
CA GLU A 87 -4.72 -9.22 -29.97
C GLU A 87 -4.02 -8.95 -31.31
N THR A 88 -4.05 -7.71 -31.80
CA THR A 88 -3.57 -7.36 -33.13
C THR A 88 -2.30 -6.53 -33.12
N ASN A 89 -1.99 -5.85 -32.01
CA ASN A 89 -0.89 -4.89 -31.92
C ASN A 89 0.00 -5.18 -30.70
N PRO A 90 1.25 -5.69 -30.91
CA PRO A 90 2.16 -6.01 -29.81
C PRO A 90 2.76 -4.78 -29.10
N GLN A 91 2.48 -3.55 -29.55
CA GLN A 91 3.02 -2.33 -28.94
C GLN A 91 2.61 -2.15 -27.47
N GLY A 92 1.40 -2.60 -27.09
CA GLY A 92 0.95 -2.60 -25.71
C GLY A 92 1.89 -3.42 -24.81
N TYR A 93 2.22 -4.63 -25.24
CA TYR A 93 3.17 -5.50 -24.52
C TYR A 93 4.57 -4.91 -24.44
N ALA A 94 5.05 -4.27 -25.52
CA ALA A 94 6.35 -3.61 -25.51
C ALA A 94 6.42 -2.48 -24.49
N LEU A 95 5.38 -1.64 -24.40
CA LEU A 95 5.28 -0.57 -23.38
C LEU A 95 5.24 -1.16 -21.96
N VAL A 96 4.50 -2.25 -21.75
CA VAL A 96 4.45 -2.96 -20.46
C VAL A 96 5.85 -3.44 -20.05
N VAL A 97 6.61 -4.05 -20.97
CA VAL A 97 7.98 -4.52 -20.71
C VAL A 97 8.90 -3.33 -20.39
N VAL A 98 8.80 -2.22 -21.11
CA VAL A 98 9.60 -1.01 -20.85
C VAL A 98 9.33 -0.46 -19.45
N VAL A 99 8.05 -0.36 -19.04
CA VAL A 99 7.67 0.11 -17.70
C VAL A 99 8.16 -0.86 -16.64
N LEU A 100 7.99 -2.16 -16.85
CA LEU A 100 8.46 -3.20 -15.93
C LEU A 100 9.98 -3.11 -15.75
N LEU A 101 10.75 -3.03 -16.83
CA LEU A 101 12.21 -2.89 -16.76
C LEU A 101 12.61 -1.60 -16.05
N ALA A 102 11.98 -0.48 -16.36
CA ALA A 102 12.27 0.80 -15.71
C ALA A 102 12.01 0.74 -14.19
N THR A 103 10.90 0.16 -13.76
CA THR A 103 10.56 0.03 -12.33
C THR A 103 11.48 -0.96 -11.62
N VAL A 104 11.83 -2.09 -12.23
CA VAL A 104 12.78 -3.07 -11.68
C VAL A 104 14.16 -2.46 -11.56
N ILE A 105 14.66 -1.78 -12.60
CA ILE A 105 15.97 -1.11 -12.57
C ILE A 105 16.00 -0.06 -11.45
N LEU A 106 14.97 0.78 -11.34
CA LEU A 106 14.86 1.77 -10.28
C LEU A 106 14.88 1.12 -8.89
N PHE A 107 14.12 0.06 -8.71
CA PHE A 107 14.07 -0.70 -7.45
C PHE A 107 15.45 -1.29 -7.10
N LEU A 108 16.14 -1.90 -8.07
CA LEU A 108 17.47 -2.49 -7.87
C LEU A 108 18.53 -1.41 -7.59
N LEU A 109 18.47 -0.28 -8.29
CA LEU A 109 19.35 0.85 -8.04
C LEU A 109 19.11 1.42 -6.64
N SER A 110 17.87 1.64 -6.24
CA SER A 110 17.51 2.07 -4.90
C SER A 110 18.07 1.11 -3.85
N LYS A 111 17.87 -0.20 -4.04
CA LYS A 111 18.41 -1.22 -3.15
C LYS A 111 19.94 -1.20 -3.08
N ARG A 112 20.64 -1.07 -4.22
CA ARG A 112 22.10 -1.10 -4.26
C ARG A 112 22.75 0.15 -3.65
N PHE A 113 22.19 1.33 -3.90
CA PHE A 113 22.78 2.58 -3.44
C PHE A 113 22.43 2.95 -2.00
N PHE A 114 21.27 2.46 -1.50
CA PHE A 114 20.70 2.95 -0.25
C PHE A 114 20.47 1.88 0.80
N GLN A 115 20.63 0.59 0.50
CA GLN A 115 20.93 -0.43 1.51
C GLN A 115 22.42 -0.30 1.87
N GLY A 116 22.81 0.85 2.41
CA GLY A 116 24.07 0.98 3.14
C GLY A 116 24.13 -0.05 4.26
N GLU A 117 25.34 -0.38 4.68
CA GLU A 117 25.62 -1.33 5.76
C GLU A 117 24.53 -1.23 6.83
N THR A 118 23.83 -2.33 7.03
CA THR A 118 22.93 -2.45 8.16
C THR A 118 23.81 -2.25 9.37
N TYR A 119 23.86 -1.03 9.90
CA TYR A 119 24.48 -0.81 11.20
C TYR A 119 23.71 -1.74 12.12
N SER A 120 24.35 -2.84 12.50
CA SER A 120 23.84 -3.73 13.51
C SER A 120 23.79 -2.91 14.79
N MET A 121 22.65 -2.26 15.02
CA MET A 121 22.42 -1.49 16.24
C MET A 121 22.45 -2.48 17.39
N MET A 122 23.49 -2.39 18.20
CA MET A 122 23.84 -3.32 19.25
C MET A 122 22.91 -3.26 20.46
N SER A 123 21.75 -2.59 20.37
CA SER A 123 20.84 -2.50 21.50
C SER A 123 19.40 -2.83 21.14
N LYS A 124 19.04 -4.11 21.19
CA LYS A 124 17.67 -4.54 21.47
C LYS A 124 17.32 -4.40 22.96
N GLY A 125 17.77 -3.34 23.59
CA GLY A 125 17.49 -3.04 24.99
C GLY A 125 16.52 -1.87 25.09
N GLY A 126 15.25 -2.18 25.19
CA GLY A 126 14.05 -1.42 25.52
C GLY A 126 14.16 -0.04 26.18
N ARG A 127 14.85 0.92 25.54
CA ARG A 127 14.59 2.34 25.79
C ARG A 127 13.97 2.87 24.52
N GLY A 128 12.66 3.17 24.59
CA GLY A 128 11.96 3.90 23.54
C GLY A 128 12.72 5.18 23.18
N ALA A 129 12.53 5.65 21.93
CA ALA A 129 13.12 6.89 21.48
C ALA A 129 13.03 7.96 22.56
N SER A 130 14.12 8.67 22.82
CA SER A 130 14.13 9.78 23.78
C SER A 130 13.12 10.83 23.30
N GLU A 131 11.95 10.84 23.91
CA GLU A 131 10.93 11.86 23.63
C GLU A 131 11.37 13.18 24.26
N GLU A 132 12.02 14.01 23.46
CA GLU A 132 12.25 15.40 23.85
C GLU A 132 11.00 16.24 23.60
N LYS A 133 10.47 16.84 24.64
CA LYS A 133 9.37 17.80 24.50
C LYS A 133 9.89 19.07 23.84
N PRO A 134 9.34 19.46 22.67
CA PRO A 134 9.75 20.69 22.02
C PRO A 134 9.44 21.92 22.89
N SER A 135 10.22 22.99 22.73
CA SER A 135 9.87 24.29 23.32
C SER A 135 8.50 24.78 22.82
N ALA A 136 7.84 25.65 23.51
CA ALA A 136 6.53 26.19 23.11
C ALA A 136 6.55 26.75 21.67
N VAL A 137 7.61 27.46 21.29
CA VAL A 137 7.80 27.97 19.92
C VAL A 137 8.02 26.82 18.93
N GLY A 138 8.84 25.84 19.29
CA GLY A 138 9.06 24.66 18.46
C GLY A 138 7.76 23.88 18.23
N ALA A 139 6.96 23.68 19.28
CA ALA A 139 5.65 23.03 19.17
C ALA A 139 4.71 23.85 18.26
N ALA A 140 4.65 25.17 18.41
CA ALA A 140 3.84 26.02 17.55
C ALA A 140 4.26 25.91 16.07
N CYS A 141 5.56 25.94 15.78
CA CYS A 141 6.08 25.75 14.41
C CYS A 141 5.68 24.39 13.84
N ILE A 142 5.80 23.31 14.62
CA ILE A 142 5.39 21.96 14.21
C ILE A 142 3.89 21.94 13.88
N TYR A 143 3.04 22.48 14.76
CA TYR A 143 1.59 22.53 14.52
C TYR A 143 1.24 23.35 13.27
N VAL A 144 1.91 24.47 13.02
CA VAL A 144 1.70 25.28 11.81
C VAL A 144 2.06 24.49 10.55
N VAL A 145 3.19 23.77 10.55
CA VAL A 145 3.59 22.93 9.42
C VAL A 145 2.56 21.83 9.18
N TYR A 146 2.15 21.11 10.24
CA TYR A 146 1.13 20.07 10.13
C TYR A 146 -0.20 20.63 9.63
N ALA A 147 -0.68 21.72 10.19
CA ALA A 147 -1.92 22.37 9.79
C ALA A 147 -1.87 22.80 8.31
N THR A 148 -0.72 23.34 7.86
CA THR A 148 -0.53 23.72 6.45
C THR A 148 -0.58 22.52 5.52
N VAL A 149 0.14 21.45 5.84
CA VAL A 149 0.17 20.22 5.02
C VAL A 149 -1.20 19.56 4.98
N ILE A 150 -1.84 19.41 6.15
CA ILE A 150 -3.19 18.82 6.24
C ILE A 150 -4.20 19.72 5.53
N GLY A 151 -4.15 21.04 5.76
CA GLY A 151 -5.03 22.01 5.09
C GLY A 151 -4.91 21.94 3.57
N ALA A 152 -3.68 21.94 3.04
CA ALA A 152 -3.45 21.78 1.59
C ALA A 152 -3.97 20.43 1.05
N ALA A 153 -3.79 19.36 1.81
CA ALA A 153 -4.30 18.02 1.44
C ALA A 153 -5.83 17.96 1.47
N MET A 154 -6.49 18.75 2.34
CA MET A 154 -7.96 18.78 2.46
C MET A 154 -8.65 19.61 1.36
N VAL A 155 -7.94 20.53 0.70
CA VAL A 155 -8.53 21.42 -0.33
C VAL A 155 -9.32 20.63 -1.40
N PRO A 156 -8.78 19.58 -2.05
CA PRO A 156 -9.54 18.84 -3.04
C PRO A 156 -10.79 18.17 -2.45
N HIS A 157 -10.68 17.64 -1.23
CA HIS A 157 -11.80 16.97 -0.55
C HIS A 157 -12.93 17.95 -0.22
N ILE A 158 -12.57 19.14 0.32
CA ILE A 158 -13.53 20.21 0.55
C ILE A 158 -14.15 20.67 -0.76
N GLY A 159 -13.35 20.82 -1.82
CA GLY A 159 -13.84 21.16 -3.16
C GLY A 159 -14.89 20.18 -3.67
N VAL A 160 -14.63 18.86 -3.56
CA VAL A 160 -15.60 17.84 -3.96
C VAL A 160 -16.86 17.91 -3.14
N VAL A 161 -16.78 18.08 -1.81
CA VAL A 161 -17.97 18.21 -0.94
C VAL A 161 -18.78 19.47 -1.31
N LEU A 162 -18.12 20.61 -1.47
CA LEU A 162 -18.81 21.85 -1.86
C LEU A 162 -19.46 21.73 -3.24
N THR A 163 -18.77 21.15 -4.22
CA THR A 163 -19.32 20.93 -5.57
C THR A 163 -20.51 19.97 -5.52
N SER A 164 -20.44 18.89 -4.73
CA SER A 164 -21.54 17.92 -4.63
C SER A 164 -22.82 18.49 -3.98
N LEU A 165 -22.69 19.54 -3.20
CA LEU A 165 -23.80 20.24 -2.54
C LEU A 165 -24.23 21.52 -3.29
N SER A 166 -23.57 21.87 -4.38
CA SER A 166 -23.78 23.12 -5.11
C SER A 166 -24.68 22.91 -6.33
N GLU A 167 -25.74 23.63 -6.45
CA GLU A 167 -26.55 23.67 -7.68
C GLU A 167 -25.81 24.43 -8.78
N LYS A 168 -25.23 25.59 -8.44
CA LYS A 168 -24.41 26.41 -9.33
C LYS A 168 -23.24 26.98 -8.55
N TRP A 169 -22.03 26.79 -9.05
CA TRP A 169 -20.82 27.34 -8.46
C TRP A 169 -19.90 27.87 -9.56
N PHE A 170 -19.90 29.18 -9.76
CA PHE A 170 -19.07 29.81 -10.76
C PHE A 170 -18.47 31.11 -10.25
N MET A 171 -17.16 31.25 -10.29
CA MET A 171 -16.38 32.45 -9.92
C MET A 171 -16.65 33.03 -8.51
N SER A 172 -17.13 32.22 -7.57
CA SER A 172 -17.33 32.58 -6.17
C SER A 172 -16.51 31.68 -5.24
N VAL A 173 -16.24 32.11 -4.00
CA VAL A 173 -15.48 31.32 -3.00
C VAL A 173 -16.33 30.20 -2.41
N VAL A 174 -17.62 30.41 -2.30
CA VAL A 174 -18.61 29.42 -1.82
C VAL A 174 -19.76 29.33 -2.81
N PRO A 175 -20.47 28.19 -2.86
CA PRO A 175 -21.65 28.02 -3.71
C PRO A 175 -22.74 29.07 -3.43
N GLU A 176 -23.41 29.57 -4.48
CA GLU A 176 -24.51 30.53 -4.38
C GLU A 176 -25.81 29.86 -3.92
N SER A 177 -26.01 28.60 -4.32
CA SER A 177 -27.19 27.82 -3.97
C SER A 177 -26.79 26.40 -3.59
N TRP A 178 -27.54 25.81 -2.68
CA TRP A 178 -27.28 24.46 -2.12
C TRP A 178 -28.36 23.50 -2.52
N THR A 179 -27.96 22.28 -2.93
CA THR A 179 -28.89 21.20 -3.31
C THR A 179 -28.39 19.83 -2.87
N LEU A 180 -29.29 18.88 -2.71
CA LEU A 180 -29.01 17.46 -2.55
C LEU A 180 -29.38 16.64 -3.80
N ASP A 181 -29.81 17.30 -4.87
CA ASP A 181 -30.29 16.62 -6.09
C ASP A 181 -29.20 15.77 -6.74
N HIS A 182 -27.95 16.19 -6.65
CA HIS A 182 -26.82 15.40 -7.14
C HIS A 182 -26.68 14.06 -6.41
N TYR A 183 -26.95 14.02 -5.10
CA TYR A 183 -26.96 12.77 -4.34
C TYR A 183 -28.12 11.86 -4.73
N ASN A 184 -29.31 12.44 -4.91
CA ASN A 184 -30.47 11.70 -5.38
C ASN A 184 -30.22 11.13 -6.79
N ALA A 185 -29.69 11.94 -7.69
CA ALA A 185 -29.32 11.51 -9.05
C ALA A 185 -28.25 10.42 -9.05
N ALA A 186 -27.19 10.59 -8.26
CA ALA A 186 -26.11 9.61 -8.14
C ALA A 186 -26.60 8.27 -7.57
N LEU A 187 -27.40 8.29 -6.48
CA LEU A 187 -27.88 7.06 -5.83
C LEU A 187 -28.99 6.37 -6.65
N SER A 188 -29.74 7.12 -7.46
CA SER A 188 -30.77 6.54 -8.35
C SER A 188 -30.19 6.06 -9.69
N HIS A 189 -28.91 6.34 -9.96
CA HIS A 189 -28.28 5.88 -11.20
C HIS A 189 -28.16 4.34 -11.20
N PRO A 190 -28.54 3.65 -12.28
CA PRO A 190 -28.59 2.17 -12.32
C PRO A 190 -27.29 1.47 -11.99
N MET A 191 -26.14 2.12 -12.26
CA MET A 191 -24.83 1.54 -12.01
C MET A 191 -24.31 1.77 -10.59
N THR A 192 -24.76 2.77 -9.85
CA THR A 192 -24.15 3.18 -8.59
C THR A 192 -24.20 2.10 -7.52
N LEU A 193 -25.40 1.59 -7.21
CA LEU A 193 -25.54 0.56 -6.18
C LEU A 193 -24.86 -0.78 -6.56
N PRO A 194 -24.98 -1.28 -7.81
CA PRO A 194 -24.20 -2.45 -8.24
C PRO A 194 -22.71 -2.25 -8.11
N SER A 195 -22.16 -1.10 -8.53
CA SER A 195 -20.72 -0.83 -8.43
C SER A 195 -20.23 -0.77 -6.99
N ILE A 196 -20.99 -0.15 -6.07
CA ILE A 196 -20.69 -0.17 -4.63
C ILE A 196 -20.66 -1.62 -4.11
N SER A 197 -21.67 -2.42 -4.44
CA SER A 197 -21.74 -3.82 -4.06
C SER A 197 -20.59 -4.63 -4.59
N ASN A 198 -20.21 -4.44 -5.86
CA ASN A 198 -19.08 -5.09 -6.50
C ASN A 198 -17.76 -4.73 -5.80
N SER A 199 -17.54 -3.44 -5.51
CA SER A 199 -16.32 -2.99 -4.81
C SER A 199 -16.19 -3.65 -3.43
N ILE A 200 -17.26 -3.64 -2.64
CA ILE A 200 -17.28 -4.28 -1.32
C ILE A 200 -17.04 -5.79 -1.45
N PHE A 201 -17.69 -6.44 -2.41
CA PHE A 201 -17.58 -7.88 -2.63
C PHE A 201 -16.16 -8.30 -3.02
N TYR A 202 -15.56 -7.65 -4.05
CA TYR A 202 -14.22 -7.99 -4.51
C TYR A 202 -13.17 -7.70 -3.44
N SER A 203 -13.26 -6.54 -2.78
CA SER A 203 -12.33 -6.15 -1.72
C SER A 203 -12.44 -7.06 -0.50
N SER A 204 -13.65 -7.46 -0.10
CA SER A 204 -13.85 -8.38 1.02
C SER A 204 -13.30 -9.77 0.71
N LEU A 205 -13.59 -10.30 -0.48
CA LEU A 205 -13.17 -11.63 -0.86
C LEU A 205 -11.65 -11.70 -1.05
N SER A 206 -11.04 -10.69 -1.68
CA SER A 206 -9.58 -10.60 -1.80
C SER A 206 -8.90 -10.49 -0.43
N THR A 207 -9.43 -9.65 0.47
CA THR A 207 -8.90 -9.51 1.83
C THR A 207 -8.98 -10.81 2.62
N LEU A 208 -10.09 -11.55 2.50
CA LEU A 208 -10.22 -12.85 3.14
C LEU A 208 -9.18 -13.85 2.63
N LEU A 209 -8.96 -13.89 1.31
CA LEU A 209 -7.90 -14.71 0.71
C LEU A 209 -6.52 -14.28 1.20
N ASP A 210 -6.25 -12.98 1.30
CA ASP A 210 -4.99 -12.44 1.80
C ASP A 210 -4.75 -12.82 3.26
N ILE A 211 -5.78 -12.78 4.11
CA ILE A 211 -5.67 -13.21 5.52
C ILE A 211 -5.34 -14.72 5.58
N LEU A 212 -6.03 -15.54 4.80
CA LEU A 212 -5.82 -16.99 4.79
C LEU A 212 -4.38 -17.34 4.32
N ILE A 213 -3.99 -16.81 3.18
CA ILE A 213 -2.65 -17.05 2.61
C ILE A 213 -1.57 -16.39 3.46
N GLY A 214 -1.81 -15.15 3.89
CA GLY A 214 -0.87 -14.36 4.66
C GLY A 214 -0.48 -14.98 6.00
N VAL A 215 -1.45 -15.54 6.73
CA VAL A 215 -1.17 -16.29 7.98
C VAL A 215 -0.30 -17.50 7.71
N ILE A 216 -0.60 -18.28 6.66
CA ILE A 216 0.18 -19.46 6.29
C ILE A 216 1.62 -19.06 5.95
N VAL A 217 1.79 -18.07 5.08
CA VAL A 217 3.11 -17.58 4.66
C VAL A 217 3.90 -17.02 5.84
N ALA A 218 3.28 -16.17 6.67
CA ALA A 218 3.93 -15.61 7.85
C ALA A 218 4.36 -16.71 8.85
N TYR A 219 3.52 -17.70 9.08
CA TYR A 219 3.86 -18.85 9.93
C TYR A 219 5.05 -19.64 9.38
N MET A 220 5.11 -19.87 8.07
CA MET A 220 6.27 -20.52 7.44
C MET A 220 7.54 -19.72 7.55
N LEU A 221 7.48 -18.40 7.43
CA LEU A 221 8.63 -17.50 7.52
C LEU A 221 9.17 -17.38 8.96
N VAL A 222 8.29 -17.22 9.96
CA VAL A 222 8.68 -16.92 11.35
C VAL A 222 8.92 -18.19 12.16
N ARG A 223 8.00 -19.16 12.10
CA ARG A 223 8.04 -20.37 12.96
C ARG A 223 8.83 -21.51 12.34
N ARG A 224 8.68 -21.74 11.02
CA ARG A 224 9.33 -22.89 10.38
C ARG A 224 10.73 -22.61 9.88
N LYS A 225 11.08 -21.35 9.60
CA LYS A 225 12.42 -20.90 9.13
C LYS A 225 12.98 -21.82 8.05
N LEU A 226 12.16 -22.13 7.04
CA LEU A 226 12.51 -23.07 5.97
C LEU A 226 13.72 -22.56 5.18
N LYS A 227 14.50 -23.49 4.62
CA LYS A 227 15.52 -23.15 3.63
C LYS A 227 14.86 -22.44 2.44
N GLY A 228 15.31 -21.20 2.13
CA GLY A 228 14.70 -20.39 1.07
C GLY A 228 13.62 -19.40 1.58
N SER A 229 13.43 -19.23 2.90
CA SER A 229 12.50 -18.24 3.45
C SER A 229 12.74 -16.83 2.92
N ASN A 230 13.99 -16.42 2.68
CA ASN A 230 14.33 -15.12 2.09
C ASN A 230 13.81 -14.98 0.64
N VAL A 231 13.81 -16.07 -0.13
CA VAL A 231 13.27 -16.08 -1.49
C VAL A 231 11.74 -15.99 -1.44
N MET A 232 11.11 -16.75 -0.54
CA MET A 232 9.66 -16.70 -0.34
C MET A 232 9.22 -15.30 0.12
N ASP A 233 9.93 -14.67 1.07
CA ASP A 233 9.67 -13.30 1.48
C ASP A 233 9.80 -12.32 0.30
N ALA A 234 10.84 -12.45 -0.51
CA ALA A 234 11.05 -11.61 -1.69
C ALA A 234 9.93 -11.77 -2.73
N ILE A 235 9.47 -13.01 -2.99
CA ILE A 235 8.36 -13.29 -3.92
C ILE A 235 7.07 -12.65 -3.42
N VAL A 236 6.78 -12.79 -2.13
CA VAL A 236 5.57 -12.20 -1.52
C VAL A 236 5.59 -10.67 -1.58
N MET A 237 6.78 -10.05 -1.43
CA MET A 237 6.92 -8.60 -1.50
C MET A 237 6.98 -8.05 -2.93
N LEU A 238 7.26 -8.89 -3.93
CA LEU A 238 7.43 -8.49 -5.32
C LEU A 238 6.24 -7.68 -5.88
N PRO A 239 4.97 -8.03 -5.62
CA PRO A 239 3.82 -7.30 -6.16
C PRO A 239 3.76 -5.82 -5.76
N LEU A 240 4.36 -5.42 -4.63
CA LEU A 240 4.46 -4.00 -4.23
C LEU A 240 5.33 -3.18 -5.19
N ALA A 241 6.31 -3.81 -5.82
CA ALA A 241 7.22 -3.19 -6.76
C ALA A 241 6.67 -3.21 -8.21
N LEU A 242 5.60 -3.97 -8.46
CA LEU A 242 5.03 -4.10 -9.80
C LEU A 242 3.90 -3.11 -10.02
N PRO A 243 3.90 -2.40 -11.16
CA PRO A 243 2.81 -1.50 -11.54
C PRO A 243 1.49 -2.27 -11.75
N GLY A 244 0.35 -1.74 -11.22
CA GLY A 244 -0.94 -2.37 -11.40
C GLY A 244 -1.33 -2.55 -12.87
N VAL A 245 -1.13 -1.51 -13.67
CA VAL A 245 -1.42 -1.56 -15.12
C VAL A 245 -0.63 -2.68 -15.83
N VAL A 246 0.60 -2.96 -15.40
CA VAL A 246 1.44 -4.05 -15.94
C VAL A 246 0.87 -5.41 -15.57
N LEU A 247 0.50 -5.59 -14.31
CA LEU A 247 -0.09 -6.85 -13.83
C LEU A 247 -1.44 -7.12 -14.51
N ALA A 248 -2.34 -6.13 -14.52
CA ALA A 248 -3.65 -6.29 -15.12
C ALA A 248 -3.57 -6.59 -16.62
N PHE A 249 -2.70 -5.90 -17.36
CA PHE A 249 -2.46 -6.18 -18.78
C PHE A 249 -1.88 -7.58 -18.99
N GLY A 250 -0.95 -7.99 -18.10
CA GLY A 250 -0.39 -9.33 -18.09
C GLY A 250 -1.46 -10.43 -17.85
N TYR A 251 -2.41 -10.18 -16.95
CA TYR A 251 -3.53 -11.09 -16.71
C TYR A 251 -4.42 -11.26 -17.94
N VAL A 252 -4.81 -10.16 -18.61
CA VAL A 252 -5.59 -10.23 -19.85
C VAL A 252 -4.85 -11.06 -20.90
N GLY A 253 -3.56 -10.80 -21.12
CA GLY A 253 -2.77 -11.52 -22.11
C GLY A 253 -2.54 -12.99 -21.78
N SER A 254 -2.35 -13.32 -20.49
CA SER A 254 -2.03 -14.69 -20.06
C SER A 254 -3.25 -15.60 -19.93
N PHE A 255 -4.41 -15.05 -19.58
CA PHE A 255 -5.62 -15.82 -19.30
C PHE A 255 -6.67 -15.73 -20.41
N SER A 256 -6.40 -15.01 -21.49
CA SER A 256 -7.25 -14.96 -22.69
C SER A 256 -7.48 -16.38 -23.23
N GLY A 257 -8.74 -16.74 -23.50
CA GLY A 257 -9.16 -18.06 -24.00
C GLY A 257 -9.05 -19.20 -22.98
N THR A 258 -8.85 -18.91 -21.68
CA THR A 258 -8.85 -19.90 -20.59
C THR A 258 -10.12 -19.81 -19.75
N LEU A 259 -10.27 -20.71 -18.76
CA LEU A 259 -11.37 -20.64 -17.78
C LEU A 259 -11.37 -19.37 -16.91
N LEU A 260 -10.25 -18.64 -16.89
CA LEU A 260 -10.09 -17.38 -16.17
C LEU A 260 -10.07 -16.18 -17.12
N ASP A 261 -10.60 -16.30 -18.34
CA ASP A 261 -10.66 -15.17 -19.27
C ASP A 261 -11.53 -14.04 -18.67
N PRO A 262 -10.97 -12.86 -18.43
CA PRO A 262 -11.72 -11.76 -17.81
C PRO A 262 -12.82 -11.21 -18.71
N ARG A 263 -12.82 -11.53 -20.00
CA ARG A 263 -13.88 -11.13 -20.94
C ARG A 263 -15.15 -11.95 -20.74
N ASP A 264 -15.02 -13.22 -20.27
CA ASP A 264 -16.16 -14.08 -19.96
C ASP A 264 -16.65 -13.85 -18.53
N ASN A 265 -15.74 -13.92 -17.56
CA ASN A 265 -16.02 -13.64 -16.15
C ASN A 265 -14.82 -12.99 -15.44
N PRO A 266 -14.85 -11.67 -15.23
CA PRO A 266 -13.72 -10.96 -14.62
C PRO A 266 -13.58 -11.19 -13.12
N ILE A 267 -14.62 -11.66 -12.40
CA ILE A 267 -14.65 -11.75 -10.95
C ILE A 267 -13.46 -12.51 -10.36
N PRO A 268 -13.11 -13.74 -10.83
CA PRO A 268 -11.99 -14.47 -10.26
C PRO A 268 -10.66 -13.71 -10.38
N LEU A 269 -10.40 -13.14 -11.56
CA LEU A 269 -9.16 -12.38 -11.78
C LEU A 269 -9.12 -11.04 -11.05
N LEU A 270 -10.25 -10.34 -10.90
CA LEU A 270 -10.33 -9.14 -10.08
C LEU A 270 -9.98 -9.46 -8.62
N VAL A 271 -10.57 -10.50 -8.05
CA VAL A 271 -10.28 -10.93 -6.68
C VAL A 271 -8.83 -11.35 -6.51
N ILE A 272 -8.29 -12.15 -7.44
CA ILE A 272 -6.89 -12.60 -7.40
C ILE A 272 -5.94 -11.42 -7.56
N SER A 273 -6.19 -10.52 -8.51
CA SER A 273 -5.35 -9.35 -8.76
C SER A 273 -5.31 -8.41 -7.55
N TYR A 274 -6.47 -8.13 -6.96
CA TYR A 274 -6.55 -7.34 -5.73
C TYR A 274 -5.77 -8.01 -4.60
N GLY A 275 -5.96 -9.31 -4.39
CA GLY A 275 -5.26 -10.07 -3.36
C GLY A 275 -3.75 -10.09 -3.58
N VAL A 276 -3.28 -10.50 -4.74
CA VAL A 276 -1.84 -10.56 -5.02
C VAL A 276 -1.11 -9.26 -4.67
N ARG A 277 -1.71 -8.12 -4.97
CA ARG A 277 -1.12 -6.80 -4.69
C ARG A 277 -1.20 -6.38 -3.22
N ARG A 278 -2.14 -6.92 -2.44
CA ARG A 278 -2.36 -6.54 -1.03
C ARG A 278 -1.87 -7.59 -0.04
N LEU A 279 -1.61 -8.81 -0.50
CA LEU A 279 -1.02 -9.88 0.30
C LEU A 279 0.18 -9.43 1.15
N PRO A 280 1.14 -8.62 0.63
CA PRO A 280 2.28 -8.15 1.41
C PRO A 280 1.90 -7.44 2.71
N TYR A 281 0.82 -6.66 2.72
CA TYR A 281 0.39 -5.93 3.93
C TYR A 281 -0.06 -6.89 5.03
N VAL A 282 -0.85 -7.90 4.65
CA VAL A 282 -1.34 -8.91 5.58
C VAL A 282 -0.20 -9.78 6.09
N VAL A 283 0.72 -10.20 5.19
CA VAL A 283 1.88 -11.00 5.57
C VAL A 283 2.77 -10.25 6.56
N ARG A 284 3.07 -8.96 6.32
CA ARG A 284 3.86 -8.15 7.25
C ARG A 284 3.18 -7.95 8.61
N ALA A 285 1.87 -7.72 8.61
CA ALA A 285 1.10 -7.61 9.84
C ALA A 285 1.09 -8.93 10.64
N ALA A 286 0.92 -10.06 9.94
CA ALA A 286 0.96 -11.39 10.54
C ALA A 286 2.37 -11.73 11.09
N ILE A 287 3.45 -11.41 10.36
CA ILE A 287 4.84 -11.57 10.83
C ILE A 287 5.04 -10.77 12.11
N ALA A 288 4.69 -9.48 12.12
CA ALA A 288 4.82 -8.63 13.30
C ALA A 288 4.05 -9.18 14.50
N GLY A 289 2.84 -9.73 14.27
CA GLY A 289 2.08 -10.39 15.32
C GLY A 289 2.76 -11.64 15.84
N LEU A 290 3.25 -12.52 14.98
CA LEU A 290 3.94 -13.73 15.35
C LEU A 290 5.25 -13.47 16.11
N GLU A 291 6.00 -12.43 15.73
CA GLU A 291 7.25 -12.05 16.42
C GLU A 291 7.02 -11.55 17.85
N GLN A 292 5.84 -11.00 18.13
CA GLN A 292 5.44 -10.52 19.47
C GLN A 292 4.94 -11.64 20.38
N VAL A 293 4.48 -12.77 19.82
CA VAL A 293 3.91 -13.88 20.55
C VAL A 293 4.97 -14.95 20.80
N SER A 294 5.17 -15.35 22.08
CA SER A 294 6.09 -16.42 22.44
C SER A 294 5.68 -17.77 21.84
N GLU A 295 6.65 -18.51 21.30
CA GLU A 295 6.45 -19.88 20.80
C GLU A 295 5.99 -20.85 21.91
N SER A 296 6.26 -20.54 23.18
CA SER A 296 5.86 -21.36 24.32
C SER A 296 4.35 -21.62 24.43
N PHE A 297 3.49 -20.69 23.94
CA PHE A 297 2.05 -20.92 23.90
C PHE A 297 1.66 -22.05 22.92
N GLU A 298 2.34 -22.12 21.80
CA GLU A 298 2.14 -23.17 20.78
C GLU A 298 2.65 -24.52 21.32
N GLU A 299 3.85 -24.53 21.93
CA GLU A 299 4.46 -25.71 22.53
C GLU A 299 3.60 -26.28 23.67
N ALA A 300 3.09 -25.44 24.56
CA ALA A 300 2.18 -25.85 25.63
C ALA A 300 0.91 -26.50 25.08
N SER A 301 0.31 -25.94 24.03
CA SER A 301 -0.86 -26.50 23.37
C SER A 301 -0.57 -27.89 22.76
N LEU A 302 0.58 -28.04 22.09
CA LEU A 302 1.01 -29.30 21.50
C LEU A 302 1.29 -30.36 22.59
N ASN A 303 1.93 -29.97 23.71
CA ASN A 303 2.19 -30.84 24.86
C ASN A 303 0.90 -31.35 25.55
N LEU A 304 -0.18 -30.54 25.48
CA LEU A 304 -1.52 -30.94 25.94
C LEU A 304 -2.27 -31.82 24.92
N GLY A 305 -1.62 -32.25 23.84
CA GLY A 305 -2.17 -33.16 22.84
C GLY A 305 -3.00 -32.49 21.73
N ALA A 306 -2.96 -31.18 21.59
CA ALA A 306 -3.61 -30.52 20.47
C ALA A 306 -2.83 -30.78 19.17
N SER A 307 -3.56 -30.97 18.04
CA SER A 307 -2.94 -31.06 16.73
C SER A 307 -2.38 -29.67 16.29
N PRO A 308 -1.36 -29.63 15.41
CA PRO A 308 -0.80 -28.37 14.91
C PRO A 308 -1.84 -27.41 14.34
N LEU A 309 -2.80 -27.92 13.58
CA LEU A 309 -3.90 -27.10 13.03
C LEU A 309 -4.78 -26.53 14.13
N ARG A 310 -5.12 -27.34 15.14
CA ARG A 310 -5.92 -26.90 16.29
C ARG A 310 -5.18 -25.83 17.09
N THR A 311 -3.87 -25.99 17.30
CA THR A 311 -3.03 -24.98 17.94
C THR A 311 -3.01 -23.68 17.15
N SER A 312 -2.79 -23.74 15.83
CA SER A 312 -2.81 -22.55 14.98
C SER A 312 -4.14 -21.81 15.05
N VAL A 313 -5.27 -22.52 14.88
CA VAL A 313 -6.61 -21.87 14.84
C VAL A 313 -7.06 -21.37 16.22
N LYS A 314 -6.76 -22.12 17.31
CA LYS A 314 -7.28 -21.79 18.64
C LYS A 314 -6.34 -20.95 19.51
N ILE A 315 -5.05 -20.93 19.20
CA ILE A 315 -4.02 -20.23 19.99
C ILE A 315 -3.35 -19.15 19.14
N THR A 316 -2.67 -19.54 18.04
CA THR A 316 -1.83 -18.61 17.28
C THR A 316 -2.65 -17.53 16.62
N VAL A 317 -3.68 -17.88 15.82
CA VAL A 317 -4.50 -16.91 15.09
C VAL A 317 -5.22 -15.92 16.02
N PRO A 318 -5.89 -16.34 17.12
CA PRO A 318 -6.47 -15.40 18.07
C PRO A 318 -5.45 -14.45 18.72
N LEU A 319 -4.26 -14.95 19.07
CA LEU A 319 -3.22 -14.13 19.69
C LEU A 319 -2.70 -13.02 18.77
N ILE A 320 -2.59 -13.29 17.47
CA ILE A 320 -2.19 -12.29 16.45
C ILE A 320 -3.38 -11.57 15.82
N GLY A 321 -4.59 -11.77 16.33
CA GLY A 321 -5.84 -11.29 15.74
C GLY A 321 -5.87 -9.79 15.51
N ALA A 322 -5.36 -8.99 16.45
CA ALA A 322 -5.27 -7.54 16.30
C ALA A 322 -4.40 -7.13 15.10
N ASN A 323 -3.26 -7.81 14.91
CA ASN A 323 -2.37 -7.57 13.77
C ASN A 323 -3.04 -7.99 12.44
N LEU A 324 -3.77 -9.12 12.43
CA LEU A 324 -4.51 -9.57 11.25
C LEU A 324 -5.63 -8.61 10.87
N ILE A 325 -6.36 -8.08 11.86
CA ILE A 325 -7.38 -7.06 11.61
C ILE A 325 -6.74 -5.80 11.03
N ALA A 326 -5.64 -5.32 11.59
CA ALA A 326 -4.93 -4.15 11.09
C ALA A 326 -4.44 -4.34 9.64
N GLY A 327 -3.79 -5.49 9.36
CA GLY A 327 -3.35 -5.84 7.99
C GLY A 327 -4.52 -6.00 7.03
N GLY A 328 -5.62 -6.62 7.49
CA GLY A 328 -6.85 -6.80 6.72
C GLY A 328 -7.53 -5.48 6.38
N ILE A 329 -7.62 -4.54 7.33
CA ILE A 329 -8.18 -3.20 7.07
C ILE A 329 -7.35 -2.46 6.01
N LEU A 330 -6.02 -2.55 6.07
CA LEU A 330 -5.15 -1.95 5.06
C LEU A 330 -5.36 -2.61 3.68
N ALA A 331 -5.38 -3.94 3.62
CA ALA A 331 -5.61 -4.67 2.38
C ALA A 331 -6.97 -4.32 1.77
N PHE A 332 -8.03 -4.33 2.57
CA PHE A 332 -9.39 -3.94 2.16
C PHE A 332 -9.45 -2.49 1.65
N SER A 333 -8.88 -1.55 2.41
CA SER A 333 -8.91 -0.13 2.04
C SER A 333 -8.19 0.13 0.72
N PHE A 334 -7.03 -0.49 0.52
CA PHE A 334 -6.31 -0.36 -0.76
C PHE A 334 -6.98 -1.13 -1.90
N ALA A 335 -7.71 -2.22 -1.63
CA ALA A 335 -8.49 -2.92 -2.63
C ALA A 335 -9.69 -2.07 -3.10
N MET A 336 -10.38 -1.39 -2.17
CA MET A 336 -11.45 -0.44 -2.49
C MET A 336 -11.01 0.75 -3.35
N LEU A 337 -9.73 1.11 -3.28
CA LEU A 337 -9.14 2.21 -4.05
C LEU A 337 -8.47 1.74 -5.36
N GLU A 338 -8.66 0.48 -5.75
CA GLU A 338 -8.01 -0.05 -6.95
C GLU A 338 -8.71 0.41 -8.23
N VAL A 339 -7.97 1.13 -9.06
CA VAL A 339 -8.46 1.69 -10.32
C VAL A 339 -7.89 0.94 -11.52
N SER A 340 -6.59 0.68 -11.53
CA SER A 340 -5.90 0.14 -12.71
C SER A 340 -6.39 -1.26 -13.09
N ASP A 341 -6.46 -2.16 -12.10
CA ASP A 341 -6.91 -3.54 -12.32
C ASP A 341 -8.39 -3.56 -12.67
N SER A 342 -9.19 -2.71 -12.02
CA SER A 342 -10.62 -2.56 -12.27
C SER A 342 -10.92 -2.15 -13.70
N LEU A 343 -10.27 -1.09 -14.18
CA LEU A 343 -10.48 -0.56 -15.53
C LEU A 343 -10.04 -1.52 -16.64
N ILE A 344 -9.04 -2.36 -16.35
CA ILE A 344 -8.49 -3.28 -17.34
C ILE A 344 -9.23 -4.63 -17.34
N LEU A 345 -9.53 -5.18 -16.17
CA LEU A 345 -10.12 -6.51 -16.05
C LEU A 345 -11.65 -6.51 -16.12
N ALA A 346 -12.33 -5.50 -15.56
CA ALA A 346 -13.78 -5.40 -15.65
C ALA A 346 -14.18 -4.90 -17.05
N SER A 347 -14.50 -5.82 -17.93
CA SER A 347 -14.79 -5.53 -19.35
C SER A 347 -16.24 -5.12 -19.63
N THR A 348 -17.17 -5.38 -18.71
CA THR A 348 -18.61 -5.12 -18.86
C THR A 348 -19.18 -4.38 -17.65
N GLU A 349 -20.18 -3.52 -17.88
CA GLU A 349 -20.75 -2.61 -16.88
C GLU A 349 -21.27 -3.31 -15.61
N GLN A 350 -21.82 -4.52 -15.74
CA GLN A 350 -22.35 -5.29 -14.61
C GLN A 350 -21.27 -5.66 -13.57
N TYR A 351 -19.99 -5.66 -13.95
CA TYR A 351 -18.86 -6.03 -13.08
C TYR A 351 -18.03 -4.82 -12.61
N TYR A 352 -18.37 -3.61 -13.05
CA TYR A 352 -17.60 -2.43 -12.66
C TYR A 352 -17.64 -2.23 -11.14
N PRO A 353 -16.50 -2.14 -10.47
CA PRO A 353 -16.41 -1.57 -9.14
C PRO A 353 -16.57 -0.05 -9.22
N ILE A 354 -16.71 0.60 -8.06
CA ILE A 354 -16.89 2.05 -7.97
C ILE A 354 -15.59 2.78 -8.25
#